data_700b833e08ccfe9f757873372ae974e4
#
_entry.id   700b833e08ccfe9f757873372ae974e4
#
_cell.length_a   1.000
_cell.length_b   1.000
_cell.length_c   1.000
_cell.angle_alpha   90.00
_cell.angle_beta   90.00
_cell.angle_gamma   90.00
#
_symmetry.space_group_name_H-M   'P 1'
#
loop_
_entity.id
_entity.type
_entity.pdbx_description
1 polymer ?
#
loop_
_entity_poly.entity_id
_entity_poly.type
_entity_poly.pdbx_seq_one_letter_code
_entity_poly.pdbx_strand_id
1 'polypeptide(L)'
;MKPNKLFVSLALSTMCLTVSAQQLAFPGAQGFGRFATGGRMGSVYHVTNLNDSGTGSLRDAVSKPNRIVVFDVAGVIRINSRLVFSKNRDVAGQTAPGEGITVYVDGTSFSAADNIIVRYMRFRMGAVGTKDKDAGRIANGQ
;
A
#
# COMPACT_ATOMS: atom_id res chain seq x y z
N MET A 1 -61.38 -19.90 -40.78
CA MET A 1 -60.58 -18.86 -40.12
C MET A 1 -59.65 -19.53 -39.14
N LYS A 2 -58.33 -19.51 -39.40
CA LYS A 2 -57.33 -20.08 -38.50
C LYS A 2 -56.88 -19.03 -37.51
N PRO A 3 -56.83 -19.31 -36.20
CA PRO A 3 -56.29 -18.34 -35.26
C PRO A 3 -54.76 -18.33 -35.35
N ASN A 4 -54.17 -17.14 -35.59
CA ASN A 4 -52.76 -16.90 -35.53
C ASN A 4 -52.25 -17.08 -34.10
N LYS A 5 -51.38 -18.07 -33.93
CA LYS A 5 -50.63 -18.23 -32.67
C LYS A 5 -49.51 -17.22 -32.62
N LEU A 6 -49.78 -16.17 -31.88
CA LEU A 6 -48.76 -15.18 -31.54
C LEU A 6 -47.77 -15.86 -30.57
N PHE A 7 -46.61 -16.21 -31.05
CA PHE A 7 -45.50 -16.65 -30.18
C PHE A 7 -44.94 -15.41 -29.48
N VAL A 8 -45.40 -15.19 -28.25
CA VAL A 8 -44.73 -14.28 -27.33
C VAL A 8 -43.47 -14.95 -26.89
N SER A 9 -42.36 -14.65 -27.58
CA SER A 9 -41.04 -15.03 -27.16
C SER A 9 -40.67 -14.14 -25.99
N LEU A 10 -40.85 -14.63 -24.77
CA LEU A 10 -40.37 -13.98 -23.53
C LEU A 10 -38.85 -14.18 -23.52
N ALA A 11 -38.14 -13.21 -24.10
CA ALA A 11 -36.70 -13.11 -23.94
C ALA A 11 -36.41 -12.79 -22.49
N LEU A 12 -36.19 -13.83 -21.68
CA LEU A 12 -35.70 -13.70 -20.32
C LEU A 12 -34.23 -13.25 -20.41
N SER A 13 -34.05 -11.92 -20.51
CA SER A 13 -32.73 -11.28 -20.42
C SER A 13 -32.20 -11.54 -19.02
N THR A 14 -31.36 -12.58 -18.89
CA THR A 14 -30.62 -12.85 -17.67
C THR A 14 -29.61 -11.74 -17.50
N MET A 15 -29.99 -10.68 -16.83
CA MET A 15 -29.13 -9.60 -16.42
C MET A 15 -28.16 -10.16 -15.37
N CYS A 16 -27.00 -10.60 -15.84
CA CYS A 16 -25.93 -11.08 -15.00
C CYS A 16 -25.43 -9.87 -14.19
N LEU A 17 -25.99 -9.69 -12.99
CA LEU A 17 -25.47 -8.75 -12.01
C LEU A 17 -24.09 -9.25 -11.60
N THR A 18 -23.05 -8.71 -12.21
CA THR A 18 -21.67 -8.91 -11.74
C THR A 18 -21.56 -8.20 -10.39
N VAL A 19 -21.84 -8.93 -9.31
CA VAL A 19 -21.48 -8.50 -7.97
C VAL A 19 -19.96 -8.44 -7.93
N SER A 20 -19.40 -7.26 -8.14
CA SER A 20 -17.98 -7.03 -7.92
C SER A 20 -17.74 -7.16 -6.42
N ALA A 21 -17.35 -8.33 -5.95
CA ALA A 21 -16.93 -8.51 -4.58
C ALA A 21 -15.73 -7.59 -4.32
N GLN A 22 -15.85 -6.71 -3.34
CA GLN A 22 -14.77 -5.79 -2.99
C GLN A 22 -13.55 -6.60 -2.53
N GLN A 23 -12.45 -6.47 -3.26
CA GLN A 23 -11.24 -7.25 -3.02
C GLN A 23 -10.55 -6.82 -1.72
N LEU A 24 -10.18 -7.79 -0.90
CA LEU A 24 -9.39 -7.53 0.30
C LEU A 24 -8.01 -6.96 -0.03
N ALA A 25 -7.49 -6.14 0.86
CA ALA A 25 -6.14 -5.57 0.78
C ALA A 25 -5.06 -6.67 0.66
N PHE A 26 -5.23 -7.73 1.40
CA PHE A 26 -4.44 -8.97 1.34
C PHE A 26 -5.24 -10.11 1.98
N PRO A 27 -4.89 -11.38 1.75
CA PRO A 27 -5.58 -12.52 2.37
C PRO A 27 -5.60 -12.39 3.90
N GLY A 28 -6.79 -12.46 4.49
CA GLY A 28 -6.98 -12.31 5.94
C GLY A 28 -7.03 -10.87 6.46
N ALA A 29 -7.07 -9.85 5.59
CA ALA A 29 -7.22 -8.47 6.02
C ALA A 29 -8.54 -8.24 6.78
N GLN A 30 -8.46 -7.58 7.93
CA GLN A 30 -9.58 -7.25 8.81
C GLN A 30 -9.62 -5.76 9.15
N GLY A 31 -10.69 -5.32 9.79
CA GLY A 31 -10.88 -3.93 10.22
C GLY A 31 -11.27 -2.97 9.09
N PHE A 32 -11.23 -1.68 9.36
CA PHE A 32 -11.68 -0.64 8.44
C PHE A 32 -10.87 -0.59 7.14
N GLY A 33 -9.56 -0.79 7.22
CA GLY A 33 -8.65 -0.77 6.07
C GLY A 33 -8.64 -2.06 5.23
N ARG A 34 -9.49 -3.04 5.52
CA ARG A 34 -9.47 -4.35 4.86
C ARG A 34 -9.67 -4.31 3.34
N PHE A 35 -10.19 -3.22 2.82
CA PHE A 35 -10.44 -3.03 1.39
C PHE A 35 -9.51 -2.00 0.75
N ALA A 36 -8.46 -1.56 1.46
CA ALA A 36 -7.46 -0.68 0.86
C ALA A 36 -6.89 -1.30 -0.42
N THR A 37 -6.81 -0.51 -1.47
CA THR A 37 -6.27 -0.96 -2.76
C THR A 37 -4.76 -0.74 -2.87
N GLY A 38 -4.23 0.14 -2.02
CA GLY A 38 -2.80 0.46 -2.01
C GLY A 38 -2.30 0.98 -3.35
N GLY A 39 -1.19 0.46 -3.79
CA GLY A 39 -0.54 0.79 -5.05
C GLY A 39 -0.92 -0.08 -6.25
N ARG A 40 -1.96 -0.92 -6.18
CA ARG A 40 -2.29 -1.94 -7.18
C ARG A 40 -2.39 -1.44 -8.62
N MET A 41 -2.84 -0.21 -8.81
CA MET A 41 -2.98 0.42 -10.14
C MET A 41 -1.75 1.22 -10.54
N GLY A 42 -0.68 1.16 -9.77
CA GLY A 42 0.54 1.91 -9.98
C GLY A 42 1.69 1.08 -10.53
N SER A 43 2.88 1.67 -10.52
CA SER A 43 4.10 1.01 -10.97
C SER A 43 4.81 0.29 -9.81
N VAL A 44 5.51 -0.78 -10.13
CA VAL A 44 6.43 -1.41 -9.17
C VAL A 44 7.70 -0.57 -9.08
N TYR A 45 8.14 -0.32 -7.84
CA TYR A 45 9.40 0.36 -7.56
C TYR A 45 10.28 -0.53 -6.67
N HIS A 46 11.50 -0.77 -7.14
CA HIS A 46 12.49 -1.57 -6.44
C HIS A 46 13.37 -0.71 -5.54
N VAL A 47 13.40 -1.03 -4.25
CA VAL A 47 14.37 -0.47 -3.31
C VAL A 47 15.63 -1.32 -3.40
N THR A 48 16.67 -0.74 -3.98
CA THR A 48 17.92 -1.43 -4.33
C THR A 48 19.09 -1.07 -3.42
N ASN A 49 18.90 -0.10 -2.50
CA ASN A 49 19.92 0.30 -1.54
C ASN A 49 19.31 0.75 -0.21
N LEU A 50 20.15 0.87 0.81
CA LEU A 50 19.76 1.27 2.18
C LEU A 50 20.05 2.75 2.47
N ASN A 51 20.34 3.55 1.45
CA ASN A 51 20.62 4.98 1.60
C ASN A 51 19.36 5.73 2.08
N ASP A 52 19.56 6.82 2.79
CA ASP A 52 18.46 7.70 3.23
C ASP A 52 17.72 8.32 2.04
N SER A 53 18.42 8.67 0.96
CA SER A 53 17.86 9.37 -0.19
C SER A 53 18.54 8.97 -1.50
N GLY A 54 18.00 9.48 -2.62
CA GLY A 54 18.49 9.19 -3.96
C GLY A 54 17.74 8.02 -4.61
N THR A 55 18.05 7.78 -5.87
CA THR A 55 17.43 6.73 -6.68
C THR A 55 17.63 5.35 -6.04
N GLY A 56 16.59 4.55 -6.01
CA GLY A 56 16.61 3.21 -5.40
C GLY A 56 16.50 3.20 -3.88
N SER A 57 16.40 4.36 -3.21
CA SER A 57 16.16 4.43 -1.78
C SER A 57 14.68 4.26 -1.41
N LEU A 58 14.41 3.89 -0.16
CA LEU A 58 13.04 3.86 0.36
C LEU A 58 12.38 5.24 0.31
N ARG A 59 13.11 6.32 0.59
CA ARG A 59 12.59 7.69 0.52
C ARG A 59 12.10 8.04 -0.87
N ASP A 60 12.84 7.72 -1.92
CA ASP A 60 12.36 7.94 -3.29
C ASP A 60 11.16 7.03 -3.61
N ALA A 61 11.21 5.78 -3.17
CA ALA A 61 10.10 4.86 -3.32
C ALA A 61 8.80 5.44 -2.75
N VAL A 62 8.82 6.00 -1.53
CA VAL A 62 7.62 6.46 -0.81
C VAL A 62 7.24 7.93 -1.04
N SER A 63 8.03 8.70 -1.77
CA SER A 63 7.75 10.11 -2.05
C SER A 63 6.66 10.33 -3.11
N LYS A 64 6.55 9.43 -4.09
CA LYS A 64 5.61 9.56 -5.22
C LYS A 64 4.42 8.60 -5.06
N PRO A 65 3.19 9.03 -5.36
CA PRO A 65 2.00 8.18 -5.22
C PRO A 65 1.95 7.05 -6.25
N ASN A 66 0.97 6.14 -6.08
CA ASN A 66 0.65 5.07 -7.02
C ASN A 66 1.84 4.13 -7.29
N ARG A 67 2.41 3.56 -6.21
CA ARG A 67 3.53 2.61 -6.31
C ARG A 67 3.31 1.37 -5.45
N ILE A 68 3.76 0.24 -5.97
CA ILE A 68 4.04 -0.98 -5.21
C ILE A 68 5.53 -1.00 -4.95
N VAL A 69 5.92 -0.86 -3.69
CA VAL A 69 7.31 -0.84 -3.25
C VAL A 69 7.74 -2.23 -2.85
N VAL A 70 8.75 -2.75 -3.52
CA VAL A 70 9.38 -4.04 -3.23
C VAL A 70 10.86 -3.83 -2.90
N PHE A 71 11.46 -4.75 -2.17
CA PHE A 71 12.83 -4.63 -1.67
C PHE A 71 13.72 -5.73 -2.25
N ASP A 72 14.79 -5.32 -2.89
CA ASP A 72 15.86 -6.22 -3.38
C ASP A 72 17.00 -6.32 -2.36
N VAL A 73 16.94 -5.55 -1.29
CA VAL A 73 17.91 -5.48 -0.21
C VAL A 73 17.27 -5.67 1.16
N ALA A 74 18.05 -6.08 2.15
CA ALA A 74 17.65 -6.15 3.55
C ALA A 74 18.61 -5.38 4.43
N GLY A 75 18.13 -4.89 5.58
CA GLY A 75 18.97 -4.23 6.56
C GLY A 75 18.32 -3.02 7.21
N VAL A 76 19.16 -2.13 7.74
CA VAL A 76 18.76 -0.93 8.47
C VAL A 76 18.93 0.29 7.61
N ILE A 77 17.83 0.96 7.31
CA ILE A 77 17.83 2.26 6.61
C ILE A 77 17.88 3.35 7.68
N ARG A 78 19.00 4.06 7.75
CA ARG A 78 19.17 5.20 8.67
C ARG A 78 18.69 6.46 8.00
N ILE A 79 17.60 7.02 8.50
CA ILE A 79 17.01 8.25 7.95
C ILE A 79 17.45 9.48 8.76
N ASN A 80 17.87 10.56 8.08
CA ASN A 80 18.33 11.79 8.68
C ASN A 80 17.22 12.83 8.88
N SER A 81 16.04 12.56 8.35
CA SER A 81 14.85 13.38 8.49
C SER A 81 13.60 12.52 8.37
N ARG A 82 12.48 13.04 8.85
CA ARG A 82 11.20 12.34 8.82
C ARG A 82 10.91 11.74 7.43
N LEU A 83 10.56 10.47 7.41
CA LEU A 83 10.12 9.78 6.19
C LEU A 83 8.62 10.00 6.01
N VAL A 84 8.23 10.66 4.92
CA VAL A 84 6.83 10.96 4.63
C VAL A 84 6.32 10.07 3.51
N PHE A 85 5.22 9.36 3.79
CA PHE A 85 4.56 8.50 2.81
C PHE A 85 3.51 9.28 2.01
N SER A 86 3.51 9.09 0.71
CA SER A 86 2.48 9.57 -0.20
C SER A 86 1.32 8.58 -0.29
N LYS A 87 0.21 8.97 -0.89
CA LYS A 87 -1.03 8.16 -1.03
C LYS A 87 -0.93 7.02 -2.06
N ASN A 88 -1.93 6.12 -2.04
CA ASN A 88 -2.10 4.99 -2.98
C ASN A 88 -0.84 4.14 -3.08
N ARG A 89 -0.49 3.45 -2.01
CA ARG A 89 0.78 2.75 -1.92
C ARG A 89 0.67 1.39 -1.25
N ASP A 90 1.40 0.44 -1.79
CA ASP A 90 1.69 -0.83 -1.13
C ASP A 90 3.19 -0.91 -0.85
N VAL A 91 3.57 -1.12 0.40
CA VAL A 91 4.96 -1.34 0.82
C VAL A 91 5.07 -2.77 1.31
N ALA A 92 5.64 -3.59 0.46
CA ALA A 92 5.72 -5.03 0.63
C ALA A 92 7.05 -5.44 1.30
N GLY A 93 7.21 -5.15 2.59
CA GLY A 93 8.42 -5.48 3.35
C GLY A 93 8.77 -6.97 3.35
N GLN A 94 7.80 -7.84 3.11
CA GLN A 94 8.01 -9.30 2.98
C GLN A 94 8.84 -9.70 1.75
N THR A 95 9.04 -8.80 0.79
CA THR A 95 9.90 -9.07 -0.38
C THR A 95 11.39 -8.90 -0.07
N ALA A 96 11.72 -8.22 1.03
CA ALA A 96 13.09 -8.05 1.44
C ALA A 96 13.72 -9.40 1.81
N PRO A 97 14.95 -9.67 1.36
CA PRO A 97 15.66 -10.89 1.73
C PRO A 97 16.00 -10.93 3.23
N GLY A 98 16.38 -12.09 3.74
CA GLY A 98 16.90 -12.29 5.09
C GLY A 98 16.03 -11.70 6.20
N GLU A 99 16.60 -10.84 7.03
CA GLU A 99 15.96 -10.27 8.21
C GLU A 99 14.97 -9.13 7.90
N GLY A 100 14.77 -8.78 6.63
CA GLY A 100 13.85 -7.73 6.20
C GLY A 100 14.39 -6.32 6.42
N ILE A 101 13.48 -5.33 6.50
CA ILE A 101 13.81 -3.90 6.56
C ILE A 101 13.46 -3.29 7.91
N THR A 102 14.39 -2.52 8.44
CA THR A 102 14.19 -1.66 9.61
C THR A 102 14.50 -0.21 9.23
N VAL A 103 13.55 0.69 9.45
CA VAL A 103 13.77 2.15 9.35
C VAL A 103 14.14 2.66 10.74
N TYR A 104 15.23 3.41 10.83
CA TYR A 104 15.86 3.80 12.10
C TYR A 104 16.27 5.28 12.10
N VAL A 105 16.35 5.88 13.27
CA VAL A 105 16.80 7.22 13.66
C VAL A 105 15.67 8.24 13.78
N ASP A 106 14.95 8.56 12.71
CA ASP A 106 13.89 9.58 12.75
C ASP A 106 12.49 8.96 12.55
N GLY A 107 11.47 9.77 12.75
CA GLY A 107 10.07 9.37 12.68
C GLY A 107 9.57 9.17 11.26
N THR A 108 8.48 8.40 11.15
CA THR A 108 7.77 8.16 9.90
C THR A 108 6.40 8.82 9.95
N SER A 109 5.99 9.48 8.88
CA SER A 109 4.69 10.12 8.77
C SER A 109 3.82 9.48 7.69
N PHE A 110 2.63 9.07 8.11
CA PHE A 110 1.54 8.62 7.25
C PHE A 110 0.43 9.68 7.13
N SER A 111 0.72 10.92 7.53
CA SER A 111 -0.21 12.03 7.41
C SER A 111 -0.48 12.33 5.94
N ALA A 112 -1.74 12.44 5.56
CA ALA A 112 -2.19 12.57 4.17
C ALA A 112 -1.77 11.39 3.25
N ALA A 113 -1.50 10.23 3.82
CA ALA A 113 -1.16 9.01 3.11
C ALA A 113 -2.39 8.08 3.01
N ASP A 114 -3.42 8.54 2.31
CA ASP A 114 -4.64 7.75 2.12
C ASP A 114 -4.39 6.51 1.29
N ASN A 115 -5.15 5.45 1.57
CA ASN A 115 -5.15 4.22 0.80
C ASN A 115 -3.75 3.59 0.70
N ILE A 116 -3.14 3.32 1.85
CA ILE A 116 -1.83 2.68 1.93
C ILE A 116 -1.92 1.31 2.60
N ILE A 117 -1.05 0.41 2.16
CA ILE A 117 -0.82 -0.90 2.75
C ILE A 117 0.67 -0.98 3.09
N VAL A 118 0.99 -1.16 4.36
CA VAL A 118 2.39 -1.32 4.81
C VAL A 118 2.48 -2.62 5.60
N ARG A 119 3.31 -3.55 5.15
CA ARG A 119 3.45 -4.85 5.78
C ARG A 119 4.92 -5.23 5.95
N TYR A 120 5.22 -5.96 7.04
CA TYR A 120 6.54 -6.53 7.33
C TYR A 120 7.66 -5.49 7.40
N MET A 121 7.34 -4.26 7.85
CA MET A 121 8.30 -3.19 8.09
C MET A 121 8.50 -2.96 9.59
N ARG A 122 9.70 -2.59 9.99
CA ARG A 122 10.00 -2.18 11.37
C ARG A 122 10.37 -0.70 11.38
N PHE A 123 9.67 0.09 12.19
CA PHE A 123 9.95 1.53 12.38
C PHE A 123 10.44 1.74 13.81
N ARG A 124 11.68 2.23 13.96
CA ARG A 124 12.33 2.39 15.26
C ARG A 124 13.11 3.70 15.30
N MET A 125 12.72 4.62 16.19
CA MET A 125 13.48 5.86 16.36
C MET A 125 14.83 5.64 17.03
N GLY A 126 14.89 4.81 18.05
CA GLY A 126 16.09 4.65 18.86
C GLY A 126 16.39 5.89 19.72
N ALA A 127 17.55 5.86 20.39
CA ALA A 127 17.96 6.92 21.32
C ALA A 127 18.54 8.18 20.64
N VAL A 128 18.89 8.08 19.35
CA VAL A 128 19.58 9.15 18.60
C VAL A 128 18.63 9.96 17.72
N GLY A 129 17.35 9.62 17.70
CA GLY A 129 16.33 10.36 16.96
C GLY A 129 16.00 11.71 17.58
N THR A 130 15.22 12.51 16.87
CA THR A 130 14.74 13.81 17.40
C THR A 130 13.84 13.55 18.62
N LYS A 131 14.18 14.19 19.75
CA LYS A 131 13.37 14.09 20.97
C LYS A 131 11.93 14.51 20.74
N ASP A 132 11.01 13.91 21.48
CA ASP A 132 9.58 14.23 21.47
C ASP A 132 8.85 13.98 20.14
N LYS A 133 9.38 13.07 19.31
CA LYS A 133 8.72 12.61 18.08
C LYS A 133 8.37 11.14 18.13
N ASP A 134 7.28 10.80 17.49
CA ASP A 134 6.81 9.43 17.36
C ASP A 134 7.57 8.67 16.26
N ALA A 135 7.81 7.38 16.48
CA ALA A 135 8.37 6.51 15.45
C ALA A 135 7.47 6.40 14.20
N GLY A 136 6.15 6.51 14.41
CA GLY A 136 5.16 6.59 13.34
C GLY A 136 4.02 7.52 13.74
N ARG A 137 3.60 8.40 12.84
CA ARG A 137 2.50 9.33 13.06
C ARG A 137 1.47 9.26 11.93
N ILE A 138 0.20 9.18 12.32
CA ILE A 138 -0.94 9.36 11.43
C ILE A 138 -1.66 10.61 11.92
N ALA A 139 -1.80 11.62 11.07
CA ALA A 139 -2.62 12.79 11.33
C ALA A 139 -3.37 13.12 10.04
N ASN A 140 -4.66 13.42 10.16
CA ASN A 140 -5.56 13.73 9.04
C ASN A 140 -5.62 12.63 7.95
N GLY A 141 -5.30 11.39 8.30
CA GLY A 141 -5.55 10.24 7.43
C GLY A 141 -6.99 9.74 7.62
N GLN A 142 -7.66 9.50 6.53
CA GLN A 142 -8.95 8.78 6.50
C GLN A 142 -8.72 7.33 6.15
#